data_a1015db0896da61b54863d326fef58c2
#
_entry.id   a1015db0896da61b54863d326fef58c2
#
_cell.length_a   1.000
_cell.length_b   1.000
_cell.length_c   1.000
_cell.angle_alpha   90.00
_cell.angle_beta   90.00
_cell.angle_gamma   90.00
#
_symmetry.space_group_name_H-M   'P 1'
#
loop_
_entity.id
_entity.type
_entity.pdbx_description
1 polymer ?
#
loop_
_entity_poly.entity_id
_entity_poly.type
_entity_poly.pdbx_seq_one_letter_code
_entity_poly.pdbx_strand_id
1 'polypeptide(L)'
;EIGVRLVGSEMCIRDSIGYALSGGFIKGFAHLGIMQALHEHGIRPEILSGVSAGALAAVFYADGKEPYHIVELFEHHSFKELTTFSINKQGLLKLDSFIDFLNSNLESKTIEELKIPTIITATDLDHGRIVSFKKGKIAERLAASCCMPILFAPIRINNTYYVDGGILMNLPVSPIRKECEKVIALNVDPLVADEYSKNVVSIALRAYHFIFQANTLPQKGIADLLIESYGLEEYSNRELERAEEIFEKGYNTATELLDRLLLENGTIWR
;
A
#
# COMPACT_ATOMS: atom_id res chain seq x y z
N GLU A 1 -50.88 1.39 -8.28
CA GLU A 1 -49.62 1.86 -8.87
C GLU A 1 -48.55 1.75 -7.81
N ILE A 2 -47.72 0.71 -7.92
CA ILE A 2 -46.60 0.49 -7.01
C ILE A 2 -45.35 0.81 -7.83
N GLY A 3 -44.77 2.00 -7.61
CA GLY A 3 -43.49 2.38 -8.11
C GLY A 3 -42.40 1.53 -7.42
N VAL A 4 -41.94 0.52 -8.10
CA VAL A 4 -40.75 -0.24 -7.66
C VAL A 4 -39.55 0.67 -7.77
N ARG A 5 -39.03 1.06 -6.64
CA ARG A 5 -37.75 1.77 -6.49
C ARG A 5 -36.62 0.79 -6.81
N LEU A 6 -36.18 0.74 -8.06
CA LEU A 6 -34.88 0.23 -8.41
C LEU A 6 -33.85 1.28 -7.98
N VAL A 7 -33.42 1.19 -6.73
CA VAL A 7 -32.36 2.02 -6.16
C VAL A 7 -31.34 1.05 -5.59
N GLY A 8 -30.13 1.03 -6.12
CA GLY A 8 -29.05 0.54 -5.33
C GLY A 8 -27.78 0.03 -5.98
N SER A 9 -27.72 -0.37 -7.25
CA SER A 9 -26.48 -0.98 -7.75
C SER A 9 -25.81 -0.29 -8.96
N GLU A 10 -26.54 0.52 -9.72
CA GLU A 10 -25.95 1.22 -10.86
C GLU A 10 -25.56 2.68 -10.58
N MET A 11 -26.04 3.25 -9.49
CA MET A 11 -25.73 4.66 -9.13
C MET A 11 -24.40 4.80 -8.37
N CYS A 12 -23.85 3.70 -7.81
CA CYS A 12 -22.61 3.72 -7.04
C CYS A 12 -21.33 3.63 -7.88
N ILE A 13 -21.41 3.27 -9.17
CA ILE A 13 -20.21 3.10 -9.99
C ILE A 13 -19.82 4.40 -10.70
N ARG A 14 -20.77 5.27 -11.00
CA ARG A 14 -20.57 6.43 -11.88
C ARG A 14 -19.76 7.60 -11.34
N ASP A 15 -19.52 7.66 -10.02
CA ASP A 15 -18.72 8.73 -9.42
C ASP A 15 -17.69 8.19 -8.41
N SER A 16 -17.52 6.86 -8.35
CA SER A 16 -16.70 6.22 -7.33
C SER A 16 -15.21 6.28 -7.66
N ILE A 17 -14.42 6.66 -6.65
CA ILE A 17 -12.96 6.78 -6.74
C ILE A 17 -12.30 5.65 -5.96
N GLY A 18 -11.37 4.94 -6.61
CA GLY A 18 -10.52 3.96 -5.96
C GLY A 18 -9.07 4.43 -5.83
N TYR A 19 -8.42 4.09 -4.73
CA TYR A 19 -6.98 4.31 -4.58
C TYR A 19 -6.25 2.98 -4.65
N ALA A 20 -5.18 2.94 -5.48
CA ALA A 20 -4.25 1.83 -5.55
C ALA A 20 -2.88 2.28 -5.01
N LEU A 21 -2.43 1.66 -3.91
CA LEU A 21 -1.24 2.06 -3.17
C LEU A 21 -0.13 1.03 -3.35
N SER A 22 1.02 1.48 -3.86
CA SER A 22 2.19 0.63 -4.09
C SER A 22 2.87 0.16 -2.81
N GLY A 23 3.66 -0.93 -2.90
CA GLY A 23 4.68 -1.23 -1.91
C GLY A 23 5.79 -0.17 -1.94
N GLY A 24 6.63 -0.16 -0.90
CA GLY A 24 7.71 0.82 -0.82
C GLY A 24 8.40 0.93 0.54
N PHE A 25 8.20 -0.03 1.45
CA PHE A 25 8.77 0.01 2.80
C PHE A 25 8.39 1.31 3.54
N ILE A 26 9.41 1.98 4.15
CA ILE A 26 9.23 3.24 4.86
C ILE A 26 8.64 4.35 3.99
N LYS A 27 8.88 4.31 2.67
CA LYS A 27 8.29 5.25 1.71
C LYS A 27 6.76 5.23 1.72
N GLY A 28 6.16 4.21 2.33
CA GLY A 28 4.71 4.11 2.57
C GLY A 28 4.11 5.29 3.33
N PHE A 29 4.89 6.01 4.14
CA PHE A 29 4.41 7.25 4.79
C PHE A 29 4.08 8.36 3.78
N ALA A 30 4.71 8.37 2.60
CA ALA A 30 4.35 9.30 1.53
C ALA A 30 2.93 9.04 0.99
N HIS A 31 2.41 7.80 1.04
CA HIS A 31 1.00 7.55 0.70
C HIS A 31 0.05 8.36 1.59
N LEU A 32 0.36 8.45 2.89
CA LEU A 32 -0.46 9.18 3.84
C LEU A 32 -0.46 10.68 3.55
N GLY A 33 0.70 11.25 3.19
CA GLY A 33 0.80 12.64 2.74
C GLY A 33 0.02 12.89 1.44
N ILE A 34 0.15 12.01 0.45
CA ILE A 34 -0.63 12.08 -0.81
C ILE A 34 -2.14 12.01 -0.51
N MET A 35 -2.56 11.10 0.38
CA MET A 35 -3.96 10.97 0.76
C MET A 35 -4.47 12.21 1.48
N GLN A 36 -3.68 12.84 2.33
CA GLN A 36 -4.01 14.10 2.98
C GLN A 36 -4.26 15.22 1.95
N ALA A 37 -3.36 15.38 0.99
CA ALA A 37 -3.52 16.38 -0.08
C ALA A 37 -4.78 16.11 -0.93
N LEU A 38 -5.06 14.86 -1.29
CA LEU A 38 -6.28 14.47 -1.99
C LEU A 38 -7.54 14.83 -1.17
N HIS A 39 -7.52 14.60 0.15
CA HIS A 39 -8.66 14.95 1.02
C HIS A 39 -8.93 16.45 1.06
N GLU A 40 -7.88 17.27 1.10
CA GLU A 40 -8.00 18.72 1.10
C GLU A 40 -8.57 19.25 -0.23
N HIS A 41 -8.35 18.51 -1.33
CA HIS A 41 -8.99 18.76 -2.61
C HIS A 41 -10.39 18.12 -2.75
N GLY A 42 -10.95 17.59 -1.65
CA GLY A 42 -12.29 16.98 -1.65
C GLY A 42 -12.38 15.61 -2.30
N ILE A 43 -11.25 14.95 -2.54
CA ILE A 43 -11.16 13.64 -3.20
C ILE A 43 -10.95 12.57 -2.12
N ARG A 44 -11.89 11.63 -2.02
CA ARG A 44 -11.83 10.54 -1.03
C ARG A 44 -12.11 9.20 -1.71
N PRO A 45 -11.47 8.11 -1.26
CA PRO A 45 -11.68 6.80 -1.88
C PRO A 45 -12.93 6.13 -1.34
N GLU A 46 -13.65 5.43 -2.22
CA GLU A 46 -14.72 4.49 -1.87
C GLU A 46 -14.25 3.04 -1.85
N ILE A 47 -13.09 2.76 -2.44
CA ILE A 47 -12.42 1.46 -2.39
C ILE A 47 -10.91 1.64 -2.37
N LEU A 48 -10.23 0.79 -1.65
CA LEU A 48 -8.78 0.80 -1.52
C LEU A 48 -8.16 -0.53 -1.98
N SER A 49 -7.03 -0.45 -2.63
CA SER A 49 -6.21 -1.62 -2.95
C SER A 49 -4.76 -1.31 -2.61
N GLY A 50 -4.11 -2.16 -1.86
CA GLY A 50 -2.74 -1.93 -1.43
C GLY A 50 -1.90 -3.19 -1.41
N VAL A 51 -0.58 -2.99 -1.46
CA VAL A 51 0.42 -4.03 -1.30
C VAL A 51 1.50 -3.55 -0.34
N SER A 52 1.97 -4.44 0.56
CA SER A 52 3.05 -4.13 1.50
C SER A 52 2.75 -2.83 2.28
N ALA A 53 3.64 -1.86 2.28
CA ALA A 53 3.44 -0.56 2.94
C ALA A 53 2.17 0.18 2.47
N GLY A 54 1.80 0.06 1.19
CA GLY A 54 0.54 0.62 0.69
C GLY A 54 -0.69 -0.11 1.24
N ALA A 55 -0.61 -1.41 1.51
CA ALA A 55 -1.68 -2.14 2.18
C ALA A 55 -1.83 -1.70 3.65
N LEU A 56 -0.71 -1.40 4.34
CA LEU A 56 -0.74 -0.84 5.68
C LEU A 56 -1.46 0.51 5.72
N ALA A 57 -1.04 1.46 4.87
CA ALA A 57 -1.68 2.78 4.76
C ALA A 57 -3.18 2.64 4.45
N ALA A 58 -3.53 1.79 3.48
CA ALA A 58 -4.93 1.54 3.08
C ALA A 58 -5.76 0.99 4.24
N VAL A 59 -5.25 -0.01 4.97
CA VAL A 59 -5.99 -0.67 6.06
C VAL A 59 -6.18 0.26 7.26
N PHE A 60 -5.14 0.94 7.72
CA PHE A 60 -5.28 1.87 8.84
C PHE A 60 -6.23 3.02 8.52
N TYR A 61 -6.19 3.52 7.28
CA TYR A 61 -7.13 4.53 6.82
C TYR A 61 -8.56 3.98 6.73
N ALA A 62 -8.76 2.79 6.17
CA ALA A 62 -10.07 2.14 6.08
C ALA A 62 -10.65 1.75 7.45
N ASP A 63 -9.79 1.54 8.45
CA ASP A 63 -10.17 1.33 9.86
C ASP A 63 -10.68 2.62 10.52
N GLY A 64 -10.46 3.79 9.88
CA GLY A 64 -10.99 5.10 10.28
C GLY A 64 -9.96 6.04 10.91
N LYS A 65 -8.66 5.78 10.74
CA LYS A 65 -7.62 6.70 11.17
C LYS A 65 -7.33 7.73 10.08
N GLU A 66 -7.19 8.98 10.48
CA GLU A 66 -6.73 10.03 9.55
C GLU A 66 -5.25 9.84 9.20
N PRO A 67 -4.81 10.26 7.99
CA PRO A 67 -3.46 9.99 7.52
C PRO A 67 -2.35 10.41 8.48
N TYR A 68 -2.43 11.60 9.08
CA TYR A 68 -1.40 12.08 10.00
C TYR A 68 -1.35 11.27 11.30
N HIS A 69 -2.50 10.83 11.84
CA HIS A 69 -2.52 9.98 13.04
C HIS A 69 -1.90 8.61 12.80
N ILE A 70 -1.87 8.13 11.54
CA ILE A 70 -1.17 6.90 11.20
C ILE A 70 0.35 7.12 11.28
N VAL A 71 0.86 8.28 10.85
CA VAL A 71 2.28 8.64 10.99
C VAL A 71 2.69 8.61 12.46
N GLU A 72 1.97 9.36 13.32
CA GLU A 72 2.22 9.42 14.77
C GLU A 72 2.27 8.02 15.41
N LEU A 73 1.39 7.11 15.00
CA LEU A 73 1.34 5.75 15.52
C LEU A 73 2.64 4.97 15.28
N PHE A 74 3.26 5.16 14.13
CA PHE A 74 4.49 4.44 13.77
C PHE A 74 5.77 5.15 14.24
N GLU A 75 5.76 6.47 14.40
CA GLU A 75 6.92 7.28 14.77
C GLU A 75 7.51 6.90 16.15
N HIS A 76 6.66 6.44 17.05
CA HIS A 76 7.05 5.99 18.39
C HIS A 76 7.57 4.55 18.43
N HIS A 77 7.66 3.86 17.29
CA HIS A 77 8.16 2.49 17.19
C HIS A 77 9.45 2.41 16.39
N SER A 78 10.33 1.50 16.76
CA SER A 78 11.49 1.14 15.94
C SER A 78 11.20 -0.08 15.07
N PHE A 79 11.88 -0.19 13.94
CA PHE A 79 11.79 -1.37 13.07
C PHE A 79 12.11 -2.67 13.85
N LYS A 80 13.00 -2.61 14.86
CA LYS A 80 13.37 -3.75 15.70
C LYS A 80 12.23 -4.20 16.60
N GLU A 81 11.40 -3.29 17.08
CA GLU A 81 10.24 -3.61 17.91
C GLU A 81 9.14 -4.30 17.10
N LEU A 82 8.98 -3.90 15.84
CA LEU A 82 8.02 -4.50 14.92
C LEU A 82 8.47 -5.85 14.35
N THR A 83 9.75 -6.21 14.50
CA THR A 83 10.30 -7.46 13.98
C THR A 83 10.94 -8.28 15.09
N THR A 84 10.47 -9.50 15.30
CA THR A 84 11.08 -10.39 16.29
C THR A 84 12.38 -10.95 15.74
N PHE A 85 13.50 -10.70 16.43
CA PHE A 85 14.79 -11.34 16.19
C PHE A 85 14.79 -12.82 16.61
N SER A 86 13.75 -13.58 16.30
CA SER A 86 13.86 -15.02 16.36
C SER A 86 14.30 -15.53 15.00
N ILE A 87 15.61 -15.71 14.88
CA ILE A 87 16.19 -16.37 13.72
C ILE A 87 15.62 -17.77 13.69
N ASN A 88 14.75 -18.08 12.73
CA ASN A 88 14.36 -19.45 12.47
C ASN A 88 15.58 -20.26 12.00
N LYS A 89 15.46 -21.59 11.83
CA LYS A 89 16.55 -22.42 11.33
C LYS A 89 17.10 -21.98 9.95
N GLN A 90 16.36 -21.13 9.21
CA GLN A 90 16.73 -20.57 7.92
C GLN A 90 17.36 -19.17 8.02
N GLY A 91 17.48 -18.58 9.20
CA GLY A 91 18.13 -17.26 9.39
C GLY A 91 17.27 -16.05 9.02
N LEU A 92 15.94 -16.22 8.91
CA LEU A 92 15.02 -15.16 8.52
C LEU A 92 14.29 -14.57 9.75
N LEU A 93 13.98 -13.27 9.68
CA LEU A 93 13.19 -12.58 10.70
C LEU A 93 11.73 -13.06 10.68
N LYS A 94 11.06 -12.99 11.83
CA LYS A 94 9.63 -13.26 11.95
C LYS A 94 8.84 -11.98 12.13
N LEU A 95 7.57 -12.02 11.72
CA LEU A 95 6.62 -10.91 11.82
C LEU A 95 5.61 -11.09 12.97
N ASP A 96 5.91 -11.91 13.98
CA ASP A 96 4.98 -12.16 15.10
C ASP A 96 4.70 -10.85 15.87
N SER A 97 5.73 -10.06 16.22
CA SER A 97 5.57 -8.75 16.88
C SER A 97 4.79 -7.76 16.02
N PHE A 98 4.96 -7.81 14.71
CA PHE A 98 4.18 -6.99 13.79
C PHE A 98 2.70 -7.38 13.77
N ILE A 99 2.39 -8.67 13.79
CA ILE A 99 1.01 -9.18 13.92
C ILE A 99 0.39 -8.72 15.23
N ASP A 100 1.13 -8.78 16.34
CA ASP A 100 0.67 -8.32 17.65
C ASP A 100 0.44 -6.79 17.65
N PHE A 101 1.34 -6.02 17.06
CA PHE A 101 1.18 -4.58 16.87
C PHE A 101 -0.10 -4.26 16.09
N LEU A 102 -0.35 -4.92 14.96
CA LEU A 102 -1.55 -4.72 14.16
C LEU A 102 -2.83 -5.06 14.95
N ASN A 103 -2.83 -6.18 15.66
CA ASN A 103 -3.97 -6.58 16.48
C ASN A 103 -4.27 -5.60 17.62
N SER A 104 -3.24 -4.92 18.15
CA SER A 104 -3.39 -3.94 19.23
C SER A 104 -3.85 -2.57 18.75
N ASN A 105 -3.55 -2.19 17.50
CA ASN A 105 -3.76 -0.84 16.99
C ASN A 105 -4.89 -0.72 15.95
N LEU A 106 -5.48 -1.83 15.51
CA LEU A 106 -6.65 -1.84 14.63
C LEU A 106 -7.93 -2.14 15.43
N GLU A 107 -9.00 -1.39 15.17
CA GLU A 107 -10.34 -1.65 15.69
C GLU A 107 -10.92 -2.89 15.01
N SER A 108 -10.93 -2.89 13.67
CA SER A 108 -11.37 -4.03 12.85
C SER A 108 -10.38 -5.19 12.93
N LYS A 109 -10.90 -6.42 13.00
CA LYS A 109 -10.07 -7.64 13.05
C LYS A 109 -10.09 -8.38 11.72
N THR A 110 -11.12 -8.18 10.92
CA THR A 110 -11.27 -8.77 9.58
C THR A 110 -11.42 -7.68 8.51
N ILE A 111 -11.02 -8.01 7.28
CA ILE A 111 -11.10 -7.07 6.16
C ILE A 111 -12.54 -6.61 5.92
N GLU A 112 -13.51 -7.51 6.17
CA GLU A 112 -14.94 -7.24 5.99
C GLU A 112 -15.51 -6.24 7.00
N GLU A 113 -14.82 -6.01 8.13
CA GLU A 113 -15.22 -5.04 9.16
C GLU A 113 -14.71 -3.62 8.85
N LEU A 114 -13.80 -3.44 7.90
CA LEU A 114 -13.26 -2.14 7.54
C LEU A 114 -14.35 -1.20 7.00
N LYS A 115 -14.28 0.08 7.37
CA LYS A 115 -15.25 1.11 7.00
C LYS A 115 -15.27 1.41 5.49
N ILE A 116 -14.14 1.16 4.81
CA ILE A 116 -14.00 1.29 3.35
C ILE A 116 -13.58 -0.08 2.80
N PRO A 117 -14.25 -0.60 1.76
CA PRO A 117 -13.84 -1.82 1.08
C PRO A 117 -12.36 -1.78 0.71
N THR A 118 -11.60 -2.76 1.18
CA THR A 118 -10.14 -2.77 1.03
C THR A 118 -9.65 -4.12 0.52
N ILE A 119 -8.70 -4.08 -0.41
CA ILE A 119 -8.06 -5.26 -0.98
C ILE A 119 -6.59 -5.27 -0.57
N ILE A 120 -6.15 -6.38 0.04
CA ILE A 120 -4.75 -6.60 0.40
C ILE A 120 -4.14 -7.59 -0.60
N THR A 121 -3.08 -7.17 -1.30
CA THR A 121 -2.42 -8.00 -2.31
C THR A 121 -1.20 -8.72 -1.73
N ALA A 122 -1.10 -10.02 -1.94
CA ALA A 122 0.06 -10.85 -1.59
C ALA A 122 0.40 -11.83 -2.74
N THR A 123 1.57 -12.45 -2.65
CA THR A 123 2.00 -13.50 -3.57
C THR A 123 1.86 -14.87 -2.90
N ASP A 124 1.07 -15.76 -3.50
CA ASP A 124 1.02 -17.19 -3.16
C ASP A 124 2.33 -17.83 -3.66
N LEU A 125 3.21 -18.15 -2.73
CA LEU A 125 4.55 -18.64 -3.04
C LEU A 125 4.52 -20.08 -3.57
N ASP A 126 3.57 -20.88 -3.11
CA ASP A 126 3.46 -22.29 -3.49
C ASP A 126 2.97 -22.48 -4.93
N HIS A 127 2.12 -21.55 -5.41
CA HIS A 127 1.51 -21.65 -6.74
C HIS A 127 1.97 -20.56 -7.72
N GLY A 128 2.82 -19.62 -7.30
CA GLY A 128 3.37 -18.56 -8.16
C GLY A 128 2.30 -17.61 -8.74
N ARG A 129 1.33 -17.19 -7.93
CA ARG A 129 0.20 -16.36 -8.37
C ARG A 129 -0.08 -15.20 -7.41
N ILE A 130 -0.70 -14.16 -7.94
CA ILE A 130 -1.22 -13.04 -7.16
C ILE A 130 -2.47 -13.49 -6.41
N VAL A 131 -2.59 -13.05 -5.16
CA VAL A 131 -3.80 -13.20 -4.35
C VAL A 131 -4.23 -11.83 -3.83
N SER A 132 -5.47 -11.45 -4.14
CA SER A 132 -6.12 -10.23 -3.67
C SER A 132 -7.11 -10.60 -2.56
N PHE A 133 -6.70 -10.43 -1.31
CA PHE A 133 -7.55 -10.73 -0.16
C PHE A 133 -8.62 -9.66 0.02
N LYS A 134 -9.87 -10.07 -0.03
CA LYS A 134 -11.06 -9.24 0.28
C LYS A 134 -11.72 -9.65 1.59
N LYS A 135 -11.20 -10.69 2.26
CA LYS A 135 -11.80 -11.31 3.46
C LYS A 135 -10.76 -11.90 4.38
N GLY A 136 -11.15 -11.96 5.67
CA GLY A 136 -10.43 -12.68 6.72
C GLY A 136 -9.57 -11.77 7.59
N LYS A 137 -8.79 -12.37 8.50
CA LYS A 137 -8.06 -11.62 9.54
C LYS A 137 -7.05 -10.65 8.93
N ILE A 138 -7.16 -9.38 9.27
CA ILE A 138 -6.32 -8.30 8.72
C ILE A 138 -4.85 -8.54 9.01
N ALA A 139 -4.49 -8.79 10.29
CA ALA A 139 -3.09 -8.88 10.70
C ALA A 139 -2.32 -9.98 9.96
N GLU A 140 -2.93 -11.15 9.74
CA GLU A 140 -2.31 -12.25 8.99
C GLU A 140 -2.11 -11.89 7.50
N ARG A 141 -3.09 -11.20 6.87
CA ARG A 141 -3.03 -10.83 5.46
C ARG A 141 -2.06 -9.67 5.22
N LEU A 142 -2.01 -8.69 6.15
CA LEU A 142 -1.00 -7.63 6.11
C LEU A 142 0.40 -8.20 6.30
N ALA A 143 0.61 -9.09 7.28
CA ALA A 143 1.90 -9.75 7.46
C ALA A 143 2.32 -10.51 6.19
N ALA A 144 1.40 -11.20 5.52
CA ALA A 144 1.68 -11.87 4.24
C ALA A 144 2.05 -10.88 3.14
N SER A 145 1.32 -9.75 3.04
CA SER A 145 1.59 -8.68 2.07
C SER A 145 2.92 -7.95 2.32
N CYS A 146 3.36 -7.87 3.57
CA CYS A 146 4.61 -7.19 3.97
C CYS A 146 5.80 -8.16 4.13
N CYS A 147 5.60 -9.45 3.88
CA CYS A 147 6.61 -10.48 4.09
C CYS A 147 7.61 -10.53 2.93
N MET A 148 8.55 -9.57 2.90
CA MET A 148 9.57 -9.50 1.87
C MET A 148 10.51 -10.71 1.95
N PRO A 149 10.63 -11.51 0.89
CA PRO A 149 11.64 -12.58 0.82
C PRO A 149 13.05 -12.04 1.09
N ILE A 150 13.94 -12.91 1.50
CA ILE A 150 15.32 -12.61 1.92
C ILE A 150 15.39 -12.03 3.33
N LEU A 151 14.43 -11.18 3.74
CA LEU A 151 14.40 -10.60 5.09
C LEU A 151 13.51 -11.40 6.04
N PHE A 152 12.32 -11.81 5.60
CA PHE A 152 11.31 -12.43 6.44
C PHE A 152 10.98 -13.87 6.03
N ALA A 153 10.60 -14.67 7.03
CA ALA A 153 10.08 -16.00 6.79
C ALA A 153 8.66 -15.93 6.20
N PRO A 154 8.33 -16.72 5.16
CA PRO A 154 7.00 -16.72 4.55
C PRO A 154 5.88 -16.95 5.57
N ILE A 155 4.77 -16.25 5.42
CA ILE A 155 3.60 -16.37 6.28
C ILE A 155 2.71 -17.51 5.77
N ARG A 156 2.32 -18.41 6.68
CA ARG A 156 1.43 -19.54 6.34
C ARG A 156 -0.01 -19.21 6.71
N ILE A 157 -0.90 -19.23 5.72
CA ILE A 157 -2.35 -19.08 5.89
C ILE A 157 -3.03 -20.29 5.23
N ASN A 158 -3.81 -21.05 5.98
CA ASN A 158 -4.56 -22.22 5.49
C ASN A 158 -3.73 -23.19 4.61
N ASN A 159 -2.56 -23.62 5.07
CA ASN A 159 -1.65 -24.52 4.37
C ASN A 159 -0.93 -23.95 3.12
N THR A 160 -1.09 -22.68 2.78
CA THR A 160 -0.38 -22.01 1.69
C THR A 160 0.60 -20.99 2.27
N TYR A 161 1.79 -20.91 1.70
CA TYR A 161 2.80 -19.92 2.06
C TYR A 161 2.67 -18.67 1.20
N TYR A 162 2.73 -17.51 1.84
CA TYR A 162 2.63 -16.20 1.21
C TYR A 162 3.85 -15.36 1.49
N VAL A 163 4.17 -14.52 0.52
CA VAL A 163 5.21 -13.50 0.58
C VAL A 163 4.67 -12.20 0.02
N ASP A 164 5.48 -11.13 0.10
CA ASP A 164 5.12 -9.78 -0.36
C ASP A 164 4.51 -9.79 -1.76
N GLY A 165 3.38 -9.11 -1.90
CA GLY A 165 2.65 -9.04 -3.15
C GLY A 165 3.39 -8.27 -4.25
N GLY A 166 4.33 -7.40 -3.88
CA GLY A 166 5.15 -6.62 -4.79
C GLY A 166 5.96 -7.47 -5.78
N ILE A 167 6.21 -8.75 -5.49
CA ILE A 167 6.87 -9.68 -6.42
C ILE A 167 6.11 -9.78 -7.75
N LEU A 168 4.80 -9.86 -7.70
CA LEU A 168 3.95 -10.06 -8.88
C LEU A 168 3.08 -8.84 -9.21
N MET A 169 2.78 -7.96 -8.24
CA MET A 169 1.95 -6.77 -8.43
C MET A 169 2.28 -5.70 -7.37
N ASN A 170 3.24 -4.83 -7.65
CA ASN A 170 3.65 -3.78 -6.70
C ASN A 170 2.77 -2.52 -6.72
N LEU A 171 1.86 -2.38 -7.67
CA LEU A 171 0.87 -1.29 -7.74
C LEU A 171 -0.49 -1.90 -8.12
N PRO A 172 -1.36 -2.25 -7.14
CA PRO A 172 -2.54 -3.09 -7.40
C PRO A 172 -3.75 -2.29 -7.92
N VAL A 173 -3.66 -1.74 -9.15
CA VAL A 173 -4.75 -1.01 -9.83
C VAL A 173 -5.80 -2.00 -10.38
N SER A 174 -5.36 -3.06 -11.04
CA SER A 174 -6.28 -4.02 -11.69
C SER A 174 -7.31 -4.66 -10.75
N PRO A 175 -7.02 -4.93 -9.44
CA PRO A 175 -8.02 -5.50 -8.54
C PRO A 175 -9.27 -4.64 -8.32
N ILE A 176 -9.15 -3.31 -8.44
CA ILE A 176 -10.26 -2.36 -8.22
C ILE A 176 -10.76 -1.69 -9.50
N ARG A 177 -10.06 -1.85 -10.64
CA ARG A 177 -10.36 -1.11 -11.87
C ARG A 177 -11.81 -1.25 -12.36
N LYS A 178 -12.45 -2.39 -12.10
CA LYS A 178 -13.84 -2.64 -12.51
C LYS A 178 -14.87 -2.31 -11.42
N GLU A 179 -14.40 -1.94 -10.23
CA GLU A 179 -15.24 -1.70 -9.05
C GLU A 179 -15.48 -0.20 -8.81
N CYS A 180 -14.80 0.69 -9.56
CA CYS A 180 -14.95 2.14 -9.49
C CYS A 180 -14.75 2.80 -10.84
N GLU A 181 -15.28 4.04 -11.00
CA GLU A 181 -15.18 4.79 -12.24
C GLU A 181 -13.76 5.30 -12.45
N LYS A 182 -13.16 5.89 -11.42
CA LYS A 182 -11.82 6.46 -11.46
C LYS A 182 -10.88 5.75 -10.51
N VAL A 183 -9.65 5.49 -10.94
CA VAL A 183 -8.59 4.95 -10.10
C VAL A 183 -7.42 5.92 -10.06
N ILE A 184 -7.07 6.34 -8.84
CA ILE A 184 -5.84 7.07 -8.56
C ILE A 184 -4.79 6.06 -8.10
N ALA A 185 -3.71 5.97 -8.85
CA ALA A 185 -2.56 5.15 -8.49
C ALA A 185 -1.52 5.98 -7.74
N LEU A 186 -1.17 5.56 -6.54
CA LEU A 186 -0.16 6.20 -5.70
C LEU A 186 1.10 5.32 -5.73
N ASN A 187 2.17 5.79 -6.35
CA ASN A 187 3.43 5.08 -6.44
C ASN A 187 4.53 5.82 -5.69
N VAL A 188 4.98 5.26 -4.58
CA VAL A 188 6.01 5.86 -3.71
C VAL A 188 7.39 5.23 -3.89
N ASP A 189 7.53 4.28 -4.80
CA ASP A 189 8.79 3.59 -5.06
C ASP A 189 9.11 3.57 -6.56
N PRO A 190 9.18 4.74 -7.26
CA PRO A 190 9.56 4.79 -8.66
C PRO A 190 11.02 4.34 -8.85
N LEU A 191 11.33 3.78 -10.02
CA LEU A 191 12.70 3.35 -10.33
C LEU A 191 13.60 4.55 -10.56
N VAL A 192 14.61 4.68 -9.72
CA VAL A 192 15.67 5.69 -9.84
C VAL A 192 17.05 5.03 -9.85
N ALA A 193 18.02 5.75 -10.38
CA ALA A 193 19.42 5.37 -10.24
C ALA A 193 19.81 5.53 -8.76
N ASP A 194 20.41 4.50 -8.18
CA ASP A 194 20.76 4.48 -6.76
C ASP A 194 22.07 3.75 -6.55
N GLU A 195 22.89 4.22 -5.61
CA GLU A 195 24.09 3.55 -5.18
C GLU A 195 23.75 2.44 -4.18
N TYR A 196 24.35 1.28 -4.35
CA TYR A 196 24.14 0.14 -3.46
C TYR A 196 25.43 -0.60 -3.16
N SER A 197 25.49 -1.25 -2.02
CA SER A 197 26.62 -2.09 -1.63
C SER A 197 26.71 -3.32 -2.54
N LYS A 198 27.94 -3.72 -2.91
CA LYS A 198 28.18 -4.84 -3.84
C LYS A 198 28.20 -6.22 -3.15
N ASN A 199 27.60 -6.35 -1.95
CA ASN A 199 27.42 -7.64 -1.30
C ASN A 199 26.18 -8.39 -1.83
N VAL A 200 26.12 -9.70 -1.59
CA VAL A 200 25.08 -10.60 -2.13
C VAL A 200 23.66 -10.14 -1.75
N VAL A 201 23.45 -9.71 -0.50
CA VAL A 201 22.15 -9.29 -0.02
C VAL A 201 21.70 -8.01 -0.71
N SER A 202 22.57 -7.00 -0.79
CA SER A 202 22.26 -5.73 -1.44
C SER A 202 22.00 -5.89 -2.94
N ILE A 203 22.76 -6.77 -3.63
CA ILE A 203 22.52 -7.12 -5.04
C ILE A 203 21.16 -7.79 -5.20
N ALA A 204 20.82 -8.74 -4.33
CA ALA A 204 19.53 -9.44 -4.37
C ALA A 204 18.36 -8.49 -4.12
N LEU A 205 18.47 -7.58 -3.13
CA LEU A 205 17.45 -6.57 -2.85
C LEU A 205 17.29 -5.58 -4.02
N ARG A 206 18.40 -5.18 -4.68
CA ARG A 206 18.33 -4.31 -5.86
C ARG A 206 17.66 -5.01 -7.04
N ALA A 207 18.02 -6.29 -7.31
CA ALA A 207 17.36 -7.08 -8.34
C ALA A 207 15.84 -7.26 -8.04
N TYR A 208 15.50 -7.43 -6.77
CA TYR A 208 14.12 -7.50 -6.30
C TYR A 208 13.35 -6.22 -6.59
N HIS A 209 13.97 -5.06 -6.36
CA HIS A 209 13.38 -3.76 -6.72
C HIS A 209 13.09 -3.66 -8.23
N PHE A 210 13.95 -4.19 -9.10
CA PHE A 210 13.67 -4.23 -10.54
C PHE A 210 12.44 -5.07 -10.89
N ILE A 211 12.20 -6.18 -10.17
CA ILE A 211 11.00 -7.01 -10.34
C ILE A 211 9.75 -6.20 -9.99
N PHE A 212 9.78 -5.44 -8.89
CA PHE A 212 8.68 -4.56 -8.49
C PHE A 212 8.36 -3.54 -9.58
N GLN A 213 9.38 -2.89 -10.12
CA GLN A 213 9.20 -1.88 -11.16
C GLN A 213 8.67 -2.47 -12.47
N ALA A 214 9.16 -3.63 -12.88
CA ALA A 214 8.72 -4.29 -14.10
C ALA A 214 7.22 -4.60 -14.08
N ASN A 215 6.67 -5.03 -12.93
CA ASN A 215 5.25 -5.34 -12.80
C ASN A 215 4.37 -4.11 -12.50
N THR A 216 4.96 -2.99 -12.11
CA THR A 216 4.26 -1.71 -11.89
C THR A 216 3.86 -1.03 -13.20
N LEU A 217 4.69 -1.13 -14.25
CA LEU A 217 4.46 -0.46 -15.53
C LEU A 217 3.08 -0.74 -16.16
N PRO A 218 2.61 -1.98 -16.30
CA PRO A 218 1.29 -2.24 -16.86
C PRO A 218 0.14 -1.71 -15.98
N GLN A 219 0.34 -1.58 -14.68
CA GLN A 219 -0.66 -1.07 -13.75
C GLN A 219 -0.81 0.46 -13.87
N LYS A 220 0.29 1.19 -14.09
CA LYS A 220 0.26 2.64 -14.33
C LYS A 220 -0.62 3.00 -15.54
N GLY A 221 -0.56 2.19 -16.59
CA GLY A 221 -1.29 2.43 -17.84
C GLY A 221 -2.81 2.29 -17.75
N ILE A 222 -3.33 1.70 -16.68
CA ILE A 222 -4.77 1.50 -16.48
C ILE A 222 -5.37 2.37 -15.37
N ALA A 223 -4.57 3.23 -14.74
CA ALA A 223 -5.02 4.24 -13.80
C ALA A 223 -5.47 5.51 -14.52
N ASP A 224 -6.46 6.23 -13.98
CA ASP A 224 -6.94 7.51 -14.51
C ASP A 224 -6.03 8.67 -14.07
N LEU A 225 -5.45 8.58 -12.87
CA LEU A 225 -4.46 9.51 -12.35
C LEU A 225 -3.32 8.73 -11.70
N LEU A 226 -2.09 9.12 -12.00
CA LEU A 226 -0.89 8.57 -11.37
C LEU A 226 -0.19 9.68 -10.59
N ILE A 227 0.03 9.44 -9.29
CA ILE A 227 0.84 10.29 -8.42
C ILE A 227 2.10 9.51 -8.04
N GLU A 228 3.26 9.97 -8.50
CA GLU A 228 4.56 9.37 -8.21
C GLU A 228 5.39 10.31 -7.34
N SER A 229 5.83 9.81 -6.18
CA SER A 229 6.71 10.56 -5.29
C SER A 229 8.15 10.16 -5.53
N TYR A 230 8.96 11.10 -5.98
CA TYR A 230 10.41 10.97 -6.19
C TYR A 230 11.20 11.56 -5.02
N GLY A 231 12.49 11.27 -4.95
CA GLY A 231 13.37 11.78 -3.89
C GLY A 231 13.17 11.06 -2.54
N LEU A 232 12.56 9.88 -2.56
CA LEU A 232 12.37 9.03 -1.38
C LEU A 232 13.46 7.97 -1.23
N GLU A 233 14.37 7.85 -2.19
CA GLU A 233 15.48 6.89 -2.19
C GLU A 233 16.55 7.20 -1.13
N GLU A 234 16.63 8.43 -0.67
CA GLU A 234 17.55 8.86 0.39
C GLU A 234 17.17 8.31 1.78
N TYR A 235 15.92 7.88 1.98
CA TYR A 235 15.47 7.35 3.28
C TYR A 235 15.79 5.87 3.41
N SER A 236 16.56 5.53 4.45
CA SER A 236 16.85 4.15 4.79
C SER A 236 15.61 3.45 5.35
N ASN A 237 15.38 2.21 4.98
CA ASN A 237 14.25 1.39 5.44
C ASN A 237 14.18 1.17 6.98
N ARG A 238 15.08 1.75 7.76
CA ARG A 238 15.14 1.61 9.22
C ARG A 238 14.86 2.92 9.97
N GLU A 239 14.68 4.03 9.26
CA GLU A 239 14.55 5.38 9.83
C GLU A 239 13.06 5.75 10.00
N LEU A 240 12.33 5.01 10.87
CA LEU A 240 10.92 5.32 11.17
C LEU A 240 10.74 6.71 11.80
N GLU A 241 11.75 7.22 12.48
CA GLU A 241 11.81 8.58 13.03
C GLU A 241 11.73 9.69 11.98
N ARG A 242 11.92 9.35 10.69
CA ARG A 242 11.78 10.29 9.57
C ARG A 242 10.42 10.17 8.85
N ALA A 243 9.46 9.51 9.48
CA ALA A 243 8.13 9.27 8.90
C ALA A 243 7.41 10.57 8.50
N GLU A 244 7.52 11.63 9.33
CA GLU A 244 6.93 12.93 9.06
C GLU A 244 7.56 13.61 7.83
N GLU A 245 8.88 13.57 7.67
CA GLU A 245 9.54 14.10 6.47
C GLU A 245 9.09 13.40 5.18
N ILE A 246 8.90 12.07 5.25
CA ILE A 246 8.42 11.28 4.12
C ILE A 246 6.95 11.60 3.81
N PHE A 247 6.14 11.80 4.85
CA PHE A 247 4.75 12.25 4.72
C PHE A 247 4.70 13.60 4.00
N GLU A 248 5.47 14.61 4.46
CA GLU A 248 5.51 15.93 3.85
C GLU A 248 5.94 15.89 2.38
N LYS A 249 6.91 15.05 2.02
CA LYS A 249 7.29 14.87 0.60
C LYS A 249 6.12 14.33 -0.24
N GLY A 250 5.39 13.34 0.28
CA GLY A 250 4.20 12.84 -0.39
C GLY A 250 3.11 13.90 -0.54
N TYR A 251 2.86 14.65 0.52
CA TYR A 251 1.89 15.75 0.54
C TYR A 251 2.22 16.83 -0.50
N ASN A 252 3.45 17.32 -0.49
CA ASN A 252 3.90 18.35 -1.42
C ASN A 252 3.83 17.87 -2.88
N THR A 253 4.27 16.63 -3.14
CA THR A 253 4.19 16.02 -4.48
C THR A 253 2.75 16.01 -5.02
N ALA A 254 1.79 15.61 -4.18
CA ALA A 254 0.40 15.53 -4.58
C ALA A 254 -0.21 16.92 -4.77
N THR A 255 0.02 17.85 -3.83
CA THR A 255 -0.49 19.22 -3.89
C THR A 255 -0.01 19.92 -5.16
N GLU A 256 1.30 19.89 -5.45
CA GLU A 256 1.86 20.51 -6.65
C GLU A 256 1.26 19.93 -7.96
N LEU A 257 1.04 18.61 -7.99
CA LEU A 257 0.43 17.96 -9.15
C LEU A 257 -1.04 18.36 -9.31
N LEU A 258 -1.82 18.32 -8.24
CA LEU A 258 -3.25 18.62 -8.26
C LEU A 258 -3.52 20.09 -8.60
N ASP A 259 -2.79 21.02 -7.99
CA ASP A 259 -2.89 22.44 -8.26
C ASP A 259 -2.55 22.76 -9.74
N ARG A 260 -1.48 22.15 -10.25
CA ARG A 260 -1.11 22.29 -11.66
C ARG A 260 -2.21 21.78 -12.61
N LEU A 261 -2.77 20.58 -12.34
CA LEU A 261 -3.83 20.02 -13.19
C LEU A 261 -5.10 20.89 -13.18
N LEU A 262 -5.46 21.42 -12.02
CA LEU A 262 -6.60 22.32 -11.88
C LEU A 262 -6.38 23.64 -12.62
N LEU A 263 -5.17 24.22 -12.54
CA LEU A 263 -4.81 25.46 -13.24
C LEU A 263 -4.78 25.27 -14.76
N GLU A 264 -4.21 24.16 -15.25
CA GLU A 264 -4.04 23.91 -16.69
C GLU A 264 -5.32 23.42 -17.36
N ASN A 265 -6.11 22.60 -16.71
CA ASN A 265 -7.22 21.86 -17.32
C ASN A 265 -8.58 22.16 -16.69
N GLY A 266 -8.65 22.86 -15.55
CA GLY A 266 -9.87 23.03 -14.76
C GLY A 266 -10.38 21.74 -14.12
N THR A 267 -9.62 20.64 -14.23
CA THR A 267 -9.96 19.33 -13.67
C THR A 267 -8.68 18.52 -13.40
N ILE A 268 -8.74 17.61 -12.43
CA ILE A 268 -7.65 16.66 -12.18
C ILE A 268 -7.70 15.44 -13.11
N TRP A 269 -8.81 15.22 -13.78
CA TRP A 269 -8.99 14.07 -14.66
C TRP A 269 -8.53 14.35 -16.08
N ARG A 270 -7.85 13.38 -16.68
CA ARG A 270 -7.45 13.40 -18.09
C ARG A 270 -8.57 12.93 -19.00
#